data_0a1e15ca5ced371335b7bfaa84f2be16
#
_entry.id   0a1e15ca5ced371335b7bfaa84f2be16
#
_cell.length_a   1.000
_cell.length_b   1.000
_cell.length_c   1.000
_cell.angle_alpha   90.00
_cell.angle_beta   90.00
_cell.angle_gamma   90.00
#
_symmetry.space_group_name_H-M   'P 1'
#
loop_
_entity.id
_entity.type
_entity.pdbx_description
1 polymer ?
#
loop_
_entity_poly.entity_id
_entity_poly.type
_entity_poly.pdbx_seq_one_letter_code
_entity_poly.pdbx_strand_id
1 'polypeptide(L)' 'MFKIEFEYRDKYCYPKWNKQSCMVSSVEECKKIYGLGVDCEYRIISVEEVKENA' A
#
# COMPACT_ATOMS: atom_id res chain seq x y z
N MET A 1 11.87 1.57 8.77
CA MET A 1 10.48 1.51 8.29
C MET A 1 10.31 2.23 6.98
N PHE A 2 9.30 1.84 6.23
CA PHE A 2 9.02 2.47 4.94
C PHE A 2 7.64 3.07 4.96
N LYS A 3 7.54 4.27 4.39
CA LYS A 3 6.24 4.87 4.11
C LYS A 3 5.91 4.54 2.67
N ILE A 4 4.83 3.80 2.47
CA ILE A 4 4.42 3.35 1.15
C ILE A 4 3.13 4.05 0.77
N GLU A 5 3.17 4.75 -0.36
CA GLU A 5 1.96 5.31 -0.96
C GLU A 5 1.55 4.41 -2.10
N PHE A 6 0.30 4.03 -2.10
CA PHE A 6 -0.21 3.11 -3.10
C PHE A 6 -1.67 3.42 -3.41
N GLU A 7 -2.10 2.91 -4.55
CA GLU A 7 -3.50 2.96 -4.92
C GLU A 7 -4.01 1.53 -5.07
N TYR A 8 -5.25 1.33 -4.72
CA TYR A 8 -5.88 0.04 -4.86
C TYR A 8 -7.32 0.20 -5.31
N ARG A 9 -7.87 -0.86 -5.87
CA ARG A 9 -9.29 -0.92 -6.22
C ARG A 9 -9.76 -2.36 -6.11
N ASP A 10 -10.92 -2.53 -5.54
CA ASP A 10 -11.58 -3.82 -5.46
C ASP A 10 -12.88 -3.79 -6.26
N LYS A 11 -13.62 -4.88 -6.21
CA LYS A 11 -14.87 -4.98 -6.97
C LYS A 11 -15.92 -3.96 -6.54
N TYR A 12 -15.83 -3.44 -5.33
CA TYR A 12 -16.78 -2.44 -4.82
C TYR A 12 -16.41 -1.02 -5.26
N CYS A 13 -15.13 -0.77 -5.48
CA CYS A 13 -14.63 0.55 -5.85
C CYS A 13 -14.37 0.69 -7.35
N TYR A 14 -14.32 -0.41 -8.06
CA TYR A 14 -14.02 -0.43 -9.48
C TYR A 14 -14.98 0.49 -10.25
N PRO A 15 -14.51 1.30 -11.20
CA PRO A 15 -13.12 1.41 -11.70
C PRO A 15 -12.25 2.43 -10.97
N LYS A 16 -12.75 3.02 -9.91
CA LYS A 16 -12.02 4.08 -9.20
C LYS A 16 -10.89 3.53 -8.34
N TRP A 17 -9.75 4.21 -8.39
CA TRP A 17 -8.63 3.91 -7.52
C TRP A 17 -8.77 4.66 -6.21
N ASN A 18 -8.47 3.98 -5.12
CA ASN A 18 -8.42 4.58 -3.80
C ASN A 18 -6.96 4.74 -3.40
N LYS A 19 -6.57 5.96 -3.05
CA LYS A 19 -5.22 6.26 -2.61
C LYS A 19 -5.09 6.04 -1.12
N GLN A 20 -4.01 5.37 -0.72
CA GLN A 20 -3.76 5.08 0.68
C GLN A 20 -2.26 5.10 0.95
N SER A 21 -1.90 5.25 2.21
CA SER A 21 -0.51 5.16 2.64
C SER A 21 -0.41 4.35 3.91
N CYS A 22 0.76 3.75 4.11
CA CYS A 22 1.00 2.98 5.33
C CYS A 22 2.48 3.03 5.71
N MET A 23 2.73 2.78 6.99
CA MET A 23 4.08 2.68 7.53
C MET A 23 4.32 1.22 7.89
N VAL A 24 5.22 0.57 7.20
CA VAL A 24 5.48 -0.86 7.37
C VAL A 24 6.96 -1.14 7.25
N SER A 25 7.37 -2.35 7.63
CA SER A 25 8.77 -2.75 7.54
C SER A 25 9.16 -3.18 6.13
N SER A 26 8.20 -3.52 5.29
CA SER A 26 8.46 -3.93 3.90
C SER A 26 7.21 -3.77 3.03
N VAL A 27 7.43 -3.75 1.71
CA VAL A 27 6.32 -3.70 0.76
C VAL A 27 5.44 -4.94 0.89
N GLU A 28 6.05 -6.09 1.14
CA GLU A 28 5.30 -7.33 1.31
C GLU A 28 4.37 -7.27 2.51
N GLU A 29 4.80 -6.66 3.59
CA GLU A 29 3.95 -6.47 4.75
C GLU A 29 2.76 -5.59 4.43
N CYS A 30 2.96 -4.51 3.69
CA CYS A 30 1.88 -3.64 3.23
C CYS A 30 0.86 -4.42 2.41
N LYS A 31 1.33 -5.21 1.47
CA LYS A 31 0.45 -6.02 0.62
C LYS A 31 -0.36 -7.02 1.45
N LYS A 32 0.25 -7.60 2.46
CA LYS A 32 -0.40 -8.56 3.33
C LYS A 32 -1.49 -7.93 4.17
N ILE A 33 -1.21 -6.76 4.75
CA ILE A 33 -2.15 -6.04 5.61
C ILE A 33 -3.40 -5.63 4.83
N TYR A 34 -3.23 -5.14 3.61
CA TYR A 34 -4.32 -4.64 2.80
C TYR A 34 -4.88 -5.67 1.81
N GLY A 35 -4.32 -6.88 1.77
CA GLY A 35 -4.75 -7.91 0.83
C GLY A 35 -4.48 -7.57 -0.61
N LEU A 36 -3.46 -6.77 -0.88
CA LEU A 36 -3.15 -6.33 -2.22
C LEU A 36 -2.71 -7.49 -3.11
N GLY A 37 -3.29 -7.54 -4.29
CA GLY A 37 -2.99 -8.61 -5.23
C GLY A 37 -3.76 -9.90 -4.98
N VAL A 38 -4.52 -9.98 -3.90
CA VAL A 38 -5.37 -11.12 -3.57
C VAL A 38 -6.83 -10.77 -3.78
N ASP A 39 -7.30 -9.77 -3.04
CA ASP A 39 -8.70 -9.34 -3.11
C ASP A 39 -8.91 -8.09 -3.95
N CYS A 40 -7.86 -7.40 -4.30
CA CYS A 40 -7.95 -6.14 -5.05
C CYS A 40 -6.73 -5.95 -5.93
N GLU A 41 -6.90 -5.12 -6.95
CA GLU A 41 -5.79 -4.65 -7.76
C GLU A 41 -5.07 -3.53 -7.02
N TYR A 42 -3.79 -3.37 -7.28
CA TYR A 42 -3.01 -2.33 -6.62
C TYR A 42 -1.90 -1.82 -7.52
N ARG A 43 -1.39 -0.65 -7.18
CA ARG A 43 -0.17 -0.12 -7.76
C ARG A 43 0.57 0.70 -6.72
N ILE A 44 1.87 0.51 -6.65
CA ILE A 44 2.73 1.26 -5.74
C ILE A 44 3.11 2.57 -6.40
N ILE A 45 2.86 3.68 -5.71
CA ILE A 45 3.18 5.01 -6.22
C ILE A 45 4.58 5.41 -5.77
N SER A 46 4.86 5.25 -4.47
CA SER A 46 6.17 5.60 -3.94
C SER A 46 6.48 4.79 -2.69
N VAL A 47 7.77 4.58 -2.47
CA VAL A 47 8.27 3.93 -1.27
C VAL A 47 9.36 4.83 -0.72
N GLU A 48 9.20 5.28 0.50
CA GLU A 48 10.15 6.18 1.15
C GLU A 48 10.64 5.55 2.44
N GLU A 49 11.96 5.48 2.59
CA GLU A 49 12.54 4.99 3.83
C GLU A 49 12.46 6.07 4.89
N VAL A 50 11.85 5.74 6.02
CA VAL A 50 11.71 6.66 7.14
C VAL A 50 12.62 6.19 8.27
N LYS A 51 13.56 7.04 8.64
CA LYS A 51 14.45 6.75 9.75
C LYS A 51 13.76 7.06 11.06
N GLU A 52 13.82 6.11 11.98
CA GLU A 52 13.38 6.38 13.32
C GLU A 52 14.47 7.16 14.05
N ASN A 53 14.09 8.30 14.57
CA ASN A 53 14.96 9.01 15.49
C ASN A 53 14.80 8.38 16.85
N ALA A 54 15.80 7.61 17.19
CA ALA A 54 15.83 7.00 18.51
C ALA A 54 16.06 8.10 19.57
#